data_ed30b97ee8b54717d954d9084917779e
#
_entry.id   ed30b97ee8b54717d954d9084917779e
#
_cell.length_a   1.000
_cell.length_b   1.000
_cell.length_c   1.000
_cell.angle_alpha   90.00
_cell.angle_beta   90.00
_cell.angle_gamma   90.00
#
_symmetry.space_group_name_H-M   'P 1'
#
loop_
_entity.id
_entity.type
_entity.pdbx_description
1 polymer ?
#
loop_
_entity_poly.entity_id
_entity_poly.type
_entity_poly.pdbx_seq_one_letter_code
_entity_poly.pdbx_strand_id
1 'polypeptide(L)'
;MQAILKQYIDNRGVIDEAITQTKILEENPRLSSALCKILVTELIFGRKKLIGESKPVLTVSQYREKLEANLGGAVDTKNIKVLKPRYVRVNTNLLNMADVFEMLAMEEWRKKNVADPRSYNDFLEAIRELEEDEYMVDMHLEDLLIFHSKQKHYWACHPYVKEKKLMLQDKGTCLVAELLNPPTGAFVLDMCAAPGMKTIHVSNVMKNKGKIYAVEQNIERYNLLRNMTNLAGCEIVDSINADALTIDSNRCPNVEYILVDPSCSGSGMQNRMSLDPDEKDPARLKRLAGLQIKMLSHALKSFSNVKRVVYSTCSLYEEENEQVIQRCLELNPQFKLLSGKKALRNKWNNVGNSNYKNIGKNCLYTKPDQDHADGIFIAILEKRQSKGNDE
;
A
#
# COMPACT_ATOMS: atom_id res chain seq x y z
N MET A 1 -7.55 19.07 -10.59
CA MET A 1 -7.90 19.50 -9.22
C MET A 1 -7.10 18.74 -8.17
N GLN A 2 -7.21 17.41 -8.08
CA GLN A 2 -6.49 16.62 -7.07
C GLN A 2 -4.97 16.84 -7.06
N ALA A 3 -4.32 16.92 -8.22
CA ALA A 3 -2.87 17.16 -8.32
C ALA A 3 -2.45 18.52 -7.75
N ILE A 4 -3.25 19.56 -7.96
CA ILE A 4 -2.97 20.92 -7.43
C ILE A 4 -3.15 20.95 -5.92
N LEU A 5 -4.22 20.33 -5.41
CA LEU A 5 -4.45 20.22 -3.97
C LEU A 5 -3.30 19.48 -3.27
N LYS A 6 -2.79 18.41 -3.88
CA LYS A 6 -1.62 17.70 -3.36
C LYS A 6 -0.39 18.60 -3.33
N GLN A 7 -0.11 19.33 -4.40
CA GLN A 7 1.01 20.27 -4.45
C GLN A 7 0.88 21.38 -3.39
N TYR A 8 -0.33 21.86 -3.15
CA TYR A 8 -0.58 22.82 -2.06
C TYR A 8 -0.26 22.21 -0.71
N ILE A 9 -0.75 21.01 -0.40
CA ILE A 9 -0.51 20.34 0.88
C ILE A 9 0.98 20.08 1.08
N ASP A 10 1.65 19.56 0.06
CA ASP A 10 3.09 19.26 0.08
C ASP A 10 3.98 20.51 0.32
N ASN A 11 3.49 21.70 -0.07
CA ASN A 11 4.22 22.97 0.01
C ASN A 11 3.50 24.04 0.84
N ARG A 12 2.54 23.63 1.69
CA ARG A 12 1.61 24.52 2.40
C ARG A 12 2.32 25.63 3.17
N GLY A 13 3.34 25.28 3.97
CA GLY A 13 4.05 26.26 4.80
C GLY A 13 4.64 27.39 3.97
N VAL A 14 5.32 27.03 2.89
CA VAL A 14 6.00 27.97 2.00
C VAL A 14 5.01 28.82 1.21
N ILE A 15 3.90 28.21 0.75
CA ILE A 15 2.86 28.93 0.00
C ILE A 15 2.10 29.91 0.91
N ASP A 16 1.72 29.48 2.11
CA ASP A 16 0.98 30.28 3.07
C ASP A 16 1.85 31.48 3.55
N GLU A 17 3.15 31.25 3.74
CA GLU A 17 4.11 32.29 4.08
C GLU A 17 4.27 33.31 2.93
N ALA A 18 4.46 32.85 1.70
CA ALA A 18 4.58 33.73 0.52
C ALA A 18 3.32 34.58 0.30
N ILE A 19 2.13 33.99 0.49
CA ILE A 19 0.85 34.73 0.42
C ILE A 19 0.80 35.80 1.50
N THR A 20 1.27 35.53 2.71
CA THR A 20 1.29 36.47 3.83
C THR A 20 2.29 37.61 3.57
N GLN A 21 3.51 37.28 3.17
CA GLN A 21 4.58 38.25 2.92
C GLN A 21 4.27 39.18 1.74
N THR A 22 3.60 38.68 0.72
CA THR A 22 3.19 39.49 -0.44
C THR A 22 1.98 40.39 -0.19
N LYS A 23 1.27 40.23 0.95
CA LYS A 23 0.04 40.94 1.34
C LYS A 23 -1.08 40.85 0.32
N ILE A 24 -1.03 39.86 -0.58
CA ILE A 24 -1.97 39.76 -1.70
C ILE A 24 -3.44 39.71 -1.25
N LEU A 25 -3.75 39.08 -0.12
CA LEU A 25 -5.12 39.01 0.43
C LEU A 25 -5.54 40.29 1.12
N GLU A 26 -4.60 41.04 1.74
CA GLU A 26 -4.85 42.30 2.37
C GLU A 26 -5.17 43.38 1.31
N GLU A 27 -4.38 43.42 0.23
CA GLU A 27 -4.55 44.34 -0.89
C GLU A 27 -5.75 43.97 -1.79
N ASN A 28 -6.21 42.73 -1.72
CA ASN A 28 -7.35 42.24 -2.52
C ASN A 28 -8.39 41.48 -1.65
N PRO A 29 -9.16 42.18 -0.81
CA PRO A 29 -10.06 41.57 0.18
C PRO A 29 -11.23 40.80 -0.43
N ARG A 30 -11.50 40.94 -1.74
CA ARG A 30 -12.50 40.14 -2.48
C ARG A 30 -11.96 38.81 -3.01
N LEU A 31 -10.65 38.59 -2.96
CA LEU A 31 -10.03 37.33 -3.37
C LEU A 31 -10.17 36.32 -2.25
N SER A 32 -10.90 35.24 -2.52
CA SER A 32 -11.02 34.13 -1.54
C SER A 32 -9.66 33.55 -1.21
N SER A 33 -9.33 33.38 0.07
CA SER A 33 -8.09 32.80 0.52
C SER A 33 -7.88 31.38 -0.07
N ALA A 34 -8.91 30.54 -0.10
CA ALA A 34 -8.82 29.20 -0.69
C ALA A 34 -8.51 29.25 -2.19
N LEU A 35 -9.15 30.16 -2.93
CA LEU A 35 -8.89 30.33 -4.36
C LEU A 35 -7.48 30.88 -4.62
N CYS A 36 -7.02 31.83 -3.81
CA CYS A 36 -5.68 32.41 -3.88
C CYS A 36 -4.63 31.26 -3.71
N LYS A 37 -4.76 30.44 -2.69
CA LYS A 37 -3.86 29.31 -2.43
C LYS A 37 -3.79 28.34 -3.61
N ILE A 38 -4.92 28.00 -4.21
CA ILE A 38 -4.98 27.13 -5.39
C ILE A 38 -4.30 27.77 -6.59
N LEU A 39 -4.57 29.04 -6.87
CA LEU A 39 -3.99 29.76 -8.01
C LEU A 39 -2.48 29.96 -7.84
N VAL A 40 -2.01 30.33 -6.64
CA VAL A 40 -0.58 30.44 -6.34
C VAL A 40 0.12 29.08 -6.50
N THR A 41 -0.51 28.02 -6.01
CA THR A 41 0.02 26.65 -6.18
C THR A 41 0.15 26.28 -7.66
N GLU A 42 -0.88 26.53 -8.46
CA GLU A 42 -0.84 26.23 -9.91
C GLU A 42 0.23 27.07 -10.63
N LEU A 43 0.35 28.37 -10.23
CA LEU A 43 1.31 29.29 -10.83
C LEU A 43 2.78 28.91 -10.55
N ILE A 44 3.07 28.45 -9.32
CA ILE A 44 4.45 28.24 -8.86
C ILE A 44 4.87 26.77 -8.97
N PHE A 45 4.01 25.85 -8.54
CA PHE A 45 4.34 24.42 -8.45
C PHE A 45 3.63 23.57 -9.51
N GLY A 46 2.55 24.11 -10.15
CA GLY A 46 1.79 23.41 -11.16
C GLY A 46 2.34 23.62 -12.58
N ARG A 47 1.45 24.06 -13.48
CA ARG A 47 1.79 24.33 -14.89
C ARG A 47 2.66 25.56 -15.08
N LYS A 48 2.97 26.28 -14.04
CA LYS A 48 3.70 27.56 -14.06
C LYS A 48 3.02 28.63 -14.94
N LYS A 49 1.73 28.46 -15.22
CA LYS A 49 0.90 29.36 -16.02
C LYS A 49 -0.56 29.22 -15.57
N LEU A 50 -1.20 30.34 -15.32
CA LEU A 50 -2.65 30.41 -15.09
C LEU A 50 -3.38 30.53 -16.43
N ILE A 51 -4.52 29.85 -16.56
CA ILE A 51 -5.36 29.87 -17.76
C ILE A 51 -6.65 30.61 -17.42
N GLY A 52 -7.03 31.59 -18.25
CA GLY A 52 -8.25 32.38 -18.14
C GLY A 52 -7.97 33.81 -17.79
N GLU A 53 -9.01 34.66 -17.99
CA GLU A 53 -8.97 36.13 -17.82
C GLU A 53 -9.86 36.60 -16.66
N SER A 54 -10.26 35.67 -15.78
CA SER A 54 -11.05 36.04 -14.60
C SER A 54 -10.26 36.93 -13.66
N LYS A 55 -10.95 37.84 -12.97
CA LYS A 55 -10.31 38.79 -12.05
C LYS A 55 -9.38 38.15 -11.03
N PRO A 56 -9.72 37.00 -10.38
CA PRO A 56 -8.80 36.32 -9.48
C PRO A 56 -7.50 35.83 -10.18
N VAL A 57 -7.62 35.30 -11.41
CA VAL A 57 -6.47 34.82 -12.21
C VAL A 57 -5.54 35.99 -12.54
N LEU A 58 -6.07 37.10 -13.03
CA LEU A 58 -5.30 38.32 -13.36
C LEU A 58 -4.61 38.87 -12.10
N THR A 59 -5.36 38.95 -10.99
CA THR A 59 -4.82 39.45 -9.71
C THR A 59 -3.60 38.58 -9.29
N VAL A 60 -3.73 37.26 -9.21
CA VAL A 60 -2.63 36.40 -8.78
C VAL A 60 -1.46 36.46 -9.77
N SER A 61 -1.73 36.55 -11.07
CA SER A 61 -0.69 36.70 -12.10
C SER A 61 0.16 37.95 -11.94
N GLN A 62 -0.43 39.06 -11.51
CA GLN A 62 0.29 40.33 -11.23
C GLN A 62 1.27 40.22 -10.06
N TYR A 63 1.01 39.31 -9.11
CA TYR A 63 1.89 39.07 -7.96
C TYR A 63 2.99 38.07 -8.22
N ARG A 64 3.08 37.56 -9.45
CA ARG A 64 4.02 36.42 -9.78
C ARG A 64 5.44 36.71 -9.33
N GLU A 65 6.02 37.83 -9.73
CA GLU A 65 7.40 38.19 -9.40
C GLU A 65 7.62 38.30 -7.88
N LYS A 66 6.66 38.94 -7.17
CA LYS A 66 6.71 39.03 -5.71
C LYS A 66 6.61 37.65 -5.04
N LEU A 67 5.75 36.78 -5.54
CA LEU A 67 5.60 35.41 -5.05
C LEU A 67 6.86 34.57 -5.30
N GLU A 68 7.41 34.63 -6.51
CA GLU A 68 8.66 33.93 -6.87
C GLU A 68 9.86 34.43 -6.05
N ALA A 69 9.97 35.74 -5.80
CA ALA A 69 11.02 36.32 -4.96
C ALA A 69 10.95 35.85 -3.50
N ASN A 70 9.75 35.75 -2.93
CA ASN A 70 9.56 35.27 -1.57
C ASN A 70 9.69 33.75 -1.45
N LEU A 71 9.60 33.02 -2.56
CA LEU A 71 9.82 31.57 -2.63
C LEU A 71 11.27 31.20 -3.01
N GLY A 72 12.07 32.19 -3.44
CA GLY A 72 13.40 32.01 -4.03
C GLY A 72 14.49 31.40 -3.16
N GLY A 73 14.22 31.13 -1.88
CA GLY A 73 15.11 30.38 -0.98
C GLY A 73 14.55 29.05 -0.49
N ALA A 74 13.27 28.82 -0.71
CA ALA A 74 12.53 27.69 -0.12
C ALA A 74 12.07 26.63 -1.15
N VAL A 75 12.31 26.85 -2.43
CA VAL A 75 12.22 25.78 -3.42
C VAL A 75 13.48 24.93 -3.25
N ASP A 76 13.54 24.22 -2.12
CA ASP A 76 14.61 23.26 -1.84
C ASP A 76 14.45 22.09 -2.83
N THR A 77 15.23 22.16 -3.91
CA THR A 77 15.40 21.08 -4.87
C THR A 77 16.01 19.82 -4.21
N LYS A 78 16.30 19.88 -2.91
CA LYS A 78 16.85 18.77 -2.11
C LYS A 78 15.81 17.74 -1.66
N ASN A 79 14.53 17.99 -1.76
CA ASN A 79 13.56 16.91 -1.77
C ASN A 79 13.54 16.28 -3.17
N ILE A 80 14.62 15.63 -3.55
CA ILE A 80 14.58 14.58 -4.56
C ILE A 80 13.66 13.51 -3.94
N LYS A 81 12.34 13.65 -4.17
CA LYS A 81 11.40 12.57 -3.91
C LYS A 81 11.99 11.38 -4.66
N VAL A 82 12.52 10.42 -3.94
CA VAL A 82 12.91 9.14 -4.54
C VAL A 82 11.65 8.66 -5.25
N LEU A 83 11.65 8.79 -6.57
CA LEU A 83 10.48 8.50 -7.37
C LEU A 83 10.26 7.00 -7.27
N LYS A 84 9.26 6.60 -6.48
CA LYS A 84 8.87 5.20 -6.31
C LYS A 84 8.70 4.55 -7.69
N PRO A 85 9.33 3.40 -7.95
CA PRO A 85 9.21 2.68 -9.21
C PRO A 85 7.76 2.30 -9.49
N ARG A 86 7.47 1.87 -10.68
CA ARG A 86 6.17 1.33 -11.03
C ARG A 86 6.17 -0.17 -10.87
N TYR A 87 5.45 -0.68 -9.91
CA TYR A 87 5.24 -2.10 -9.69
C TYR A 87 4.04 -2.59 -10.52
N VAL A 88 4.23 -3.69 -11.22
CA VAL A 88 3.22 -4.35 -12.06
C VAL A 88 3.25 -5.84 -11.75
N ARG A 89 2.22 -6.34 -11.08
CA ARG A 89 2.10 -7.76 -10.75
C ARG A 89 1.35 -8.50 -11.87
N VAL A 90 1.85 -9.65 -12.22
CA VAL A 90 1.17 -10.55 -13.16
C VAL A 90 0.03 -11.28 -12.45
N ASN A 91 -1.15 -11.28 -13.04
CA ASN A 91 -2.27 -12.07 -12.58
C ASN A 91 -2.18 -13.47 -13.20
N THR A 92 -1.60 -14.40 -12.47
CA THR A 92 -1.33 -15.76 -12.95
C THR A 92 -2.57 -16.63 -13.14
N ASN A 93 -3.76 -16.13 -12.77
CA ASN A 93 -5.03 -16.78 -13.16
C ASN A 93 -5.35 -16.57 -14.65
N LEU A 94 -4.86 -15.49 -15.27
CA LEU A 94 -5.21 -15.09 -16.65
C LEU A 94 -4.02 -15.09 -17.62
N LEU A 95 -2.79 -15.01 -17.10
CA LEU A 95 -1.60 -14.83 -17.92
C LEU A 95 -0.39 -15.48 -17.24
N ASN A 96 0.39 -16.28 -17.94
CA ASN A 96 1.60 -16.85 -17.39
C ASN A 96 2.82 -15.94 -17.62
N MET A 97 3.90 -16.16 -16.87
CA MET A 97 5.10 -15.32 -16.94
C MET A 97 5.83 -15.39 -18.28
N ALA A 98 5.74 -16.52 -18.99
CA ALA A 98 6.38 -16.65 -20.30
C ALA A 98 5.71 -15.71 -21.33
N ASP A 99 4.37 -15.71 -21.38
CA ASP A 99 3.61 -14.81 -22.26
C ASP A 99 3.87 -13.32 -21.92
N VAL A 100 4.08 -13.00 -20.64
CA VAL A 100 4.45 -11.63 -20.22
C VAL A 100 5.82 -11.24 -20.75
N PHE A 101 6.81 -12.13 -20.65
CA PHE A 101 8.15 -11.83 -21.17
C PHE A 101 8.16 -11.71 -22.71
N GLU A 102 7.35 -12.49 -23.39
CA GLU A 102 7.18 -12.37 -24.85
C GLU A 102 6.52 -11.03 -25.22
N MET A 103 5.44 -10.65 -24.52
CA MET A 103 4.81 -9.34 -24.68
C MET A 103 5.80 -8.19 -24.46
N LEU A 104 6.58 -8.25 -23.37
CA LEU A 104 7.56 -7.21 -23.07
C LEU A 104 8.65 -7.12 -24.14
N ALA A 105 9.10 -8.26 -24.68
CA ALA A 105 10.06 -8.28 -25.78
C ALA A 105 9.49 -7.67 -27.07
N MET A 106 8.21 -7.95 -27.39
CA MET A 106 7.51 -7.34 -28.54
C MET A 106 7.34 -5.82 -28.39
N GLU A 107 7.24 -5.33 -27.16
CA GLU A 107 7.15 -3.90 -26.82
C GLU A 107 8.54 -3.25 -26.59
N GLU A 108 9.61 -3.95 -26.95
CA GLU A 108 11.00 -3.49 -26.89
C GLU A 108 11.52 -3.18 -25.45
N TRP A 109 10.90 -3.76 -24.42
CA TRP A 109 11.39 -3.65 -23.05
C TRP A 109 12.66 -4.48 -22.84
N ARG A 110 13.69 -3.86 -22.24
CA ARG A 110 14.95 -4.53 -21.92
C ARG A 110 14.94 -5.07 -20.49
N LYS A 111 15.21 -6.37 -20.33
CA LYS A 111 15.33 -6.98 -19.01
C LYS A 111 16.68 -6.64 -18.38
N LYS A 112 16.70 -5.89 -17.29
CA LYS A 112 17.88 -5.70 -16.46
C LYS A 112 18.06 -6.92 -15.56
N ASN A 113 19.09 -7.72 -15.86
CA ASN A 113 19.46 -8.87 -15.05
C ASN A 113 20.38 -8.39 -13.92
N VAL A 114 19.92 -8.53 -12.69
CA VAL A 114 20.77 -8.39 -11.50
C VAL A 114 21.30 -9.78 -11.21
N ALA A 115 22.59 -10.00 -11.46
CA ALA A 115 23.25 -11.25 -11.11
C ALA A 115 23.13 -11.43 -9.59
N ASP A 116 22.48 -12.50 -9.15
CA ASP A 116 22.09 -12.88 -7.79
C ASP A 116 22.43 -11.83 -6.73
N PRO A 117 21.50 -10.91 -6.39
CA PRO A 117 21.81 -9.79 -5.51
C PRO A 117 22.30 -10.36 -4.18
N ARG A 118 23.58 -10.15 -3.88
CA ARG A 118 24.22 -10.66 -2.65
C ARG A 118 23.46 -10.16 -1.42
N SER A 119 22.91 -8.97 -1.52
CA SER A 119 22.12 -8.35 -0.46
C SER A 119 20.85 -7.68 -1.00
N TYR A 120 19.94 -7.35 -0.08
CA TYR A 120 18.77 -6.54 -0.41
C TYR A 120 19.15 -5.11 -0.84
N ASN A 121 20.26 -4.58 -0.32
CA ASN A 121 20.76 -3.24 -0.71
C ASN A 121 21.22 -3.19 -2.16
N ASP A 122 21.93 -4.19 -2.65
CA ASP A 122 22.34 -4.28 -4.05
C ASP A 122 21.14 -4.28 -4.99
N PHE A 123 20.07 -4.97 -4.57
CA PHE A 123 18.81 -4.98 -5.32
C PHE A 123 18.12 -3.60 -5.34
N LEU A 124 18.11 -2.90 -4.20
CA LEU A 124 17.53 -1.54 -4.11
C LEU A 124 18.34 -0.54 -4.96
N GLU A 125 19.65 -0.69 -5.03
CA GLU A 125 20.51 0.13 -5.88
C GLU A 125 20.22 -0.12 -7.37
N ALA A 126 20.10 -1.38 -7.77
CA ALA A 126 19.72 -1.73 -9.14
C ALA A 126 18.37 -1.13 -9.57
N ILE A 127 17.40 -1.02 -8.63
CA ILE A 127 16.11 -0.34 -8.88
C ILE A 127 16.32 1.16 -9.13
N ARG A 128 17.22 1.82 -8.39
CA ARG A 128 17.51 3.25 -8.57
C ARG A 128 18.14 3.55 -9.92
N GLU A 129 18.93 2.61 -10.42
CA GLU A 129 19.65 2.70 -11.70
C GLU A 129 18.83 2.18 -12.88
N LEU A 130 17.53 1.87 -12.69
CA LEU A 130 16.69 1.35 -13.75
C LEU A 130 16.42 2.43 -14.79
N GLU A 131 16.71 2.15 -16.05
CA GLU A 131 16.43 3.05 -17.18
C GLU A 131 14.95 3.03 -17.57
N GLU A 132 14.51 4.00 -18.38
CA GLU A 132 13.08 4.19 -18.69
C GLU A 132 12.50 3.06 -19.54
N ASP A 133 13.30 2.39 -20.34
CA ASP A 133 12.94 1.25 -21.19
C ASP A 133 13.35 -0.11 -20.59
N GLU A 134 13.77 -0.12 -19.30
CA GLU A 134 14.16 -1.34 -18.61
C GLU A 134 13.09 -1.82 -17.63
N TYR A 135 13.11 -3.12 -17.37
CA TYR A 135 12.36 -3.74 -16.28
C TYR A 135 13.20 -4.77 -15.53
N MET A 136 12.80 -5.02 -14.29
CA MET A 136 13.35 -6.07 -13.44
C MET A 136 12.22 -6.96 -12.91
N VAL A 137 12.56 -8.21 -12.55
CA VAL A 137 11.70 -9.06 -11.74
C VAL A 137 12.05 -8.85 -10.27
N ASP A 138 11.07 -8.80 -9.38
CA ASP A 138 11.31 -8.62 -7.95
C ASP A 138 12.03 -9.84 -7.35
N MET A 139 12.97 -9.60 -6.44
CA MET A 139 13.77 -10.66 -5.84
C MET A 139 13.03 -11.57 -4.85
N HIS A 140 11.85 -11.12 -4.36
CA HIS A 140 11.03 -11.87 -3.40
C HIS A 140 9.74 -12.42 -4.04
N LEU A 141 9.30 -11.83 -5.16
CA LEU A 141 8.01 -12.04 -5.80
C LEU A 141 8.23 -12.28 -7.29
N GLU A 142 8.17 -13.54 -7.71
CA GLU A 142 8.50 -13.95 -9.09
C GLU A 142 7.50 -13.42 -10.12
N ASP A 143 6.27 -13.07 -9.68
CA ASP A 143 5.21 -12.50 -10.50
C ASP A 143 5.15 -10.96 -10.45
N LEU A 144 6.10 -10.29 -9.78
CA LEU A 144 6.14 -8.83 -9.66
C LEU A 144 7.25 -8.22 -10.53
N LEU A 145 6.83 -7.37 -11.46
CA LEU A 145 7.72 -6.62 -12.34
C LEU A 145 7.90 -5.20 -11.82
N ILE A 146 9.10 -4.66 -12.04
CA ILE A 146 9.51 -3.34 -11.58
C ILE A 146 9.93 -2.53 -12.79
N PHE A 147 9.32 -1.35 -12.97
CA PHE A 147 9.62 -0.41 -14.05
C PHE A 147 10.01 0.94 -13.49
N HIS A 148 10.71 1.72 -14.31
CA HIS A 148 11.07 3.09 -13.97
C HIS A 148 9.83 3.93 -13.60
N SER A 149 9.97 4.86 -12.65
CA SER A 149 8.86 5.67 -12.09
C SER A 149 8.10 6.50 -13.13
N LYS A 150 8.74 6.89 -14.24
CA LYS A 150 8.11 7.63 -15.33
C LYS A 150 7.07 6.81 -16.10
N GLN A 151 7.12 5.48 -16.00
CA GLN A 151 6.20 4.57 -16.71
C GLN A 151 4.83 4.43 -16.06
N LYS A 152 4.49 5.27 -15.07
CA LYS A 152 3.20 5.24 -14.38
C LYS A 152 2.01 5.40 -15.32
N HIS A 153 2.11 6.35 -16.26
CA HIS A 153 1.02 6.62 -17.21
C HIS A 153 0.87 5.49 -18.22
N TYR A 154 1.99 5.02 -18.78
CA TYR A 154 2.02 3.91 -19.72
C TYR A 154 1.26 2.69 -19.17
N TRP A 155 1.67 2.21 -17.99
CA TRP A 155 1.06 1.05 -17.37
C TRP A 155 -0.39 1.30 -16.93
N ALA A 156 -0.75 2.51 -16.50
CA ALA A 156 -2.14 2.83 -16.15
C ALA A 156 -3.11 2.76 -17.36
N CYS A 157 -2.60 2.99 -18.57
CA CYS A 157 -3.35 2.96 -19.80
C CYS A 157 -3.27 1.62 -20.53
N HIS A 158 -2.34 0.73 -20.13
CA HIS A 158 -2.04 -0.52 -20.83
C HIS A 158 -3.27 -1.45 -20.89
N PRO A 159 -3.55 -2.08 -22.07
CA PRO A 159 -4.70 -2.98 -22.24
C PRO A 159 -4.75 -4.10 -21.19
N TYR A 160 -3.65 -4.79 -20.93
CA TYR A 160 -3.59 -5.89 -19.98
C TYR A 160 -3.89 -5.47 -18.54
N VAL A 161 -3.64 -4.20 -18.17
CA VAL A 161 -4.06 -3.66 -16.87
C VAL A 161 -5.57 -3.45 -16.82
N LYS A 162 -6.16 -2.97 -17.91
CA LYS A 162 -7.63 -2.83 -18.03
C LYS A 162 -8.32 -4.19 -17.98
N GLU A 163 -7.75 -5.20 -18.61
CA GLU A 163 -8.22 -6.58 -18.65
C GLU A 163 -7.91 -7.39 -17.38
N LYS A 164 -7.25 -6.81 -16.40
CA LYS A 164 -6.82 -7.48 -15.14
C LYS A 164 -5.83 -8.64 -15.33
N LYS A 165 -5.20 -8.77 -16.47
CA LYS A 165 -4.06 -9.65 -16.72
C LYS A 165 -2.80 -9.17 -15.99
N LEU A 166 -2.65 -7.85 -15.91
CA LEU A 166 -1.62 -7.16 -15.12
C LEU A 166 -2.28 -6.29 -14.05
N MET A 167 -1.70 -6.28 -12.86
CA MET A 167 -2.23 -5.58 -11.69
C MET A 167 -1.23 -4.53 -11.21
N LEU A 168 -1.68 -3.28 -11.10
CA LEU A 168 -0.86 -2.21 -10.53
C LEU A 168 -0.93 -2.31 -9.01
N GLN A 169 0.04 -2.98 -8.42
CA GLN A 169 0.06 -3.28 -6.99
C GLN A 169 1.45 -3.03 -6.42
N ASP A 170 1.51 -2.33 -5.30
CA ASP A 170 2.77 -2.01 -4.62
C ASP A 170 3.40 -3.27 -3.99
N LYS A 171 4.74 -3.33 -3.99
CA LYS A 171 5.50 -4.45 -3.43
C LYS A 171 5.10 -4.77 -1.99
N GLY A 172 4.97 -3.77 -1.12
CA GLY A 172 4.58 -3.97 0.27
C GLY A 172 3.22 -4.69 0.38
N THR A 173 2.26 -4.31 -0.47
CA THR A 173 0.95 -4.97 -0.53
C THR A 173 1.04 -6.39 -1.09
N CYS A 174 1.92 -6.65 -2.05
CA CYS A 174 2.15 -8.00 -2.60
C CYS A 174 2.76 -8.95 -1.56
N LEU A 175 3.71 -8.47 -0.74
CA LEU A 175 4.32 -9.28 0.31
C LEU A 175 3.31 -9.85 1.31
N VAL A 176 2.17 -9.22 1.52
CA VAL A 176 1.13 -9.69 2.45
C VAL A 176 0.58 -11.06 2.03
N ALA A 177 0.22 -11.23 0.76
CA ALA A 177 -0.29 -12.49 0.23
C ALA A 177 0.80 -13.57 0.16
N GLU A 178 2.02 -13.18 -0.23
CA GLU A 178 3.18 -14.07 -0.27
C GLU A 178 3.52 -14.64 1.11
N LEU A 179 3.48 -13.80 2.14
CA LEU A 179 3.78 -14.22 3.53
C LEU A 179 2.65 -15.02 4.18
N LEU A 180 1.41 -14.86 3.73
CA LEU A 180 0.33 -15.76 4.10
C LEU A 180 0.58 -17.15 3.53
N ASN A 181 1.04 -17.24 2.30
CA ASN A 181 1.51 -18.44 1.59
C ASN A 181 0.59 -19.67 1.82
N PRO A 182 -0.71 -19.60 1.49
CA PRO A 182 -1.59 -20.74 1.60
C PRO A 182 -1.26 -21.77 0.52
N PRO A 183 -1.18 -23.07 0.84
CA PRO A 183 -0.96 -24.09 -0.16
C PRO A 183 -2.17 -24.22 -1.11
N THR A 184 -1.92 -24.74 -2.28
CA THR A 184 -2.97 -25.09 -3.23
C THR A 184 -4.01 -26.01 -2.58
N GLY A 185 -5.29 -25.68 -2.70
CA GLY A 185 -6.39 -26.43 -2.08
C GLY A 185 -6.79 -25.96 -0.68
N ALA A 186 -6.07 -25.02 -0.08
CA ALA A 186 -6.39 -24.48 1.25
C ALA A 186 -7.72 -23.69 1.28
N PHE A 187 -8.24 -23.49 2.49
CA PHE A 187 -9.36 -22.62 2.79
C PHE A 187 -8.87 -21.32 3.44
N VAL A 188 -9.10 -20.20 2.78
CA VAL A 188 -8.63 -18.88 3.21
C VAL A 188 -9.81 -17.99 3.55
N LEU A 189 -9.66 -17.15 4.57
CA LEU A 189 -10.55 -16.03 4.89
C LEU A 189 -9.81 -14.71 4.72
N ASP A 190 -10.32 -13.83 3.88
CA ASP A 190 -9.91 -12.42 3.81
C ASP A 190 -10.98 -11.56 4.49
N MET A 191 -10.65 -11.03 5.68
CA MET A 191 -11.62 -10.37 6.56
C MET A 191 -11.95 -8.93 6.13
N CYS A 192 -11.14 -8.31 5.28
CA CYS A 192 -11.32 -6.93 4.81
C CYS A 192 -10.96 -6.83 3.33
N ALA A 193 -11.65 -7.61 2.50
CA ALA A 193 -11.18 -7.99 1.18
C ALA A 193 -11.19 -6.87 0.12
N ALA A 194 -12.11 -5.89 0.24
CA ALA A 194 -12.24 -4.87 -0.81
C ALA A 194 -11.03 -3.90 -0.86
N PRO A 195 -10.62 -3.53 -2.08
CA PRO A 195 -11.22 -3.75 -3.40
C PRO A 195 -10.91 -5.10 -4.06
N GLY A 196 -10.20 -6.03 -3.40
CA GLY A 196 -9.90 -7.37 -3.92
C GLY A 196 -8.44 -7.62 -4.34
N MET A 197 -7.56 -6.62 -4.23
CA MET A 197 -6.18 -6.74 -4.72
C MET A 197 -5.38 -7.84 -4.01
N LYS A 198 -5.50 -7.96 -2.68
CA LYS A 198 -4.88 -9.01 -1.88
C LYS A 198 -5.57 -10.36 -2.09
N THR A 199 -6.90 -10.38 -2.15
CA THR A 199 -7.72 -11.57 -2.45
C THR A 199 -7.32 -12.20 -3.79
N ILE A 200 -7.19 -11.39 -4.86
CA ILE A 200 -6.73 -11.83 -6.18
C ILE A 200 -5.30 -12.41 -6.09
N HIS A 201 -4.41 -11.75 -5.34
CA HIS A 201 -3.05 -12.25 -5.19
C HIS A 201 -3.00 -13.59 -4.42
N VAL A 202 -3.78 -13.73 -3.36
CA VAL A 202 -3.94 -15.02 -2.66
C VAL A 202 -4.45 -16.10 -3.62
N SER A 203 -5.42 -15.79 -4.49
CA SER A 203 -5.90 -16.71 -5.52
C SER A 203 -4.78 -17.14 -6.49
N ASN A 204 -3.88 -16.22 -6.86
CA ASN A 204 -2.70 -16.54 -7.67
C ASN A 204 -1.73 -17.49 -6.94
N VAL A 205 -1.40 -17.19 -5.68
CA VAL A 205 -0.55 -18.06 -4.83
C VAL A 205 -1.15 -19.48 -4.73
N MET A 206 -2.46 -19.59 -4.58
CA MET A 206 -3.18 -20.87 -4.53
C MET A 206 -3.39 -21.54 -5.90
N LYS A 207 -2.92 -20.91 -6.98
CA LYS A 207 -3.12 -21.39 -8.37
C LYS A 207 -4.60 -21.62 -8.69
N ASN A 208 -5.45 -20.70 -8.19
CA ASN A 208 -6.91 -20.76 -8.37
C ASN A 208 -7.55 -22.10 -7.95
N LYS A 209 -7.02 -22.75 -6.90
CA LYS A 209 -7.52 -24.03 -6.35
C LYS A 209 -7.69 -23.95 -4.85
N GLY A 210 -8.86 -24.37 -4.35
CA GLY A 210 -9.26 -24.29 -2.95
C GLY A 210 -10.47 -23.39 -2.77
N LYS A 211 -10.51 -22.62 -1.69
CA LYS A 211 -11.62 -21.70 -1.40
C LYS A 211 -11.11 -20.43 -0.71
N ILE A 212 -11.58 -19.27 -1.13
CA ILE A 212 -11.34 -17.99 -0.46
C ILE A 212 -12.69 -17.38 -0.10
N TYR A 213 -12.95 -17.19 1.19
CA TYR A 213 -14.05 -16.39 1.70
C TYR A 213 -13.58 -14.94 1.80
N ALA A 214 -14.17 -14.05 1.01
CA ALA A 214 -13.77 -12.65 0.92
C ALA A 214 -14.86 -11.75 1.50
N VAL A 215 -14.62 -11.17 2.67
CA VAL A 215 -15.62 -10.44 3.45
C VAL A 215 -15.43 -8.93 3.30
N GLU A 216 -16.52 -8.23 3.04
CA GLU A 216 -16.57 -6.76 3.03
C GLU A 216 -17.93 -6.28 3.53
N GLN A 217 -17.91 -5.38 4.50
CA GLN A 217 -19.14 -4.87 5.14
C GLN A 217 -19.87 -3.83 4.29
N ASN A 218 -19.12 -2.92 3.66
CA ASN A 218 -19.69 -1.84 2.85
C ASN A 218 -20.16 -2.38 1.50
N ILE A 219 -21.44 -2.18 1.18
CA ILE A 219 -22.07 -2.74 -0.03
C ILE A 219 -21.45 -2.24 -1.33
N GLU A 220 -21.03 -0.97 -1.41
CA GLU A 220 -20.41 -0.42 -2.62
C GLU A 220 -19.03 -1.04 -2.83
N ARG A 221 -18.23 -1.16 -1.76
CA ARG A 221 -16.92 -1.81 -1.79
C ARG A 221 -17.05 -3.32 -2.05
N TYR A 222 -18.08 -3.97 -1.52
CA TYR A 222 -18.40 -5.36 -1.81
C TYR A 222 -18.71 -5.57 -3.31
N ASN A 223 -19.51 -4.70 -3.91
CA ASN A 223 -19.79 -4.78 -5.35
C ASN A 223 -18.50 -4.58 -6.18
N LEU A 224 -17.62 -3.68 -5.75
CA LEU A 224 -16.32 -3.49 -6.37
C LEU A 224 -15.44 -4.74 -6.24
N LEU A 225 -15.38 -5.35 -5.05
CA LEU A 225 -14.66 -6.60 -4.79
C LEU A 225 -15.12 -7.71 -5.74
N ARG A 226 -16.43 -7.95 -5.83
CA ARG A 226 -17.00 -8.96 -6.74
C ARG A 226 -16.62 -8.72 -8.20
N ASN A 227 -16.77 -7.50 -8.66
CA ASN A 227 -16.42 -7.13 -10.02
C ASN A 227 -14.91 -7.35 -10.29
N MET A 228 -14.06 -6.93 -9.37
CA MET A 228 -12.61 -7.06 -9.50
C MET A 228 -12.15 -8.52 -9.53
N THR A 229 -12.66 -9.36 -8.62
CA THR A 229 -12.31 -10.79 -8.55
C THR A 229 -12.83 -11.57 -9.75
N ASN A 230 -14.04 -11.25 -10.25
CA ASN A 230 -14.59 -11.87 -11.46
C ASN A 230 -13.76 -11.49 -12.70
N LEU A 231 -13.45 -10.21 -12.90
CA LEU A 231 -12.62 -9.76 -14.02
C LEU A 231 -11.19 -10.33 -13.96
N ALA A 232 -10.71 -10.63 -12.76
CA ALA A 232 -9.39 -11.22 -12.55
C ALA A 232 -9.36 -12.76 -12.67
N GLY A 233 -10.49 -13.40 -13.03
CA GLY A 233 -10.57 -14.86 -13.23
C GLY A 233 -10.44 -15.65 -11.92
N CYS A 234 -10.86 -15.10 -10.77
CA CYS A 234 -10.78 -15.79 -9.49
C CYS A 234 -11.99 -16.72 -9.31
N GLU A 235 -11.87 -17.99 -9.66
CA GLU A 235 -12.95 -18.98 -9.60
C GLU A 235 -13.24 -19.48 -8.16
N ILE A 236 -12.23 -19.39 -7.28
CA ILE A 236 -12.30 -19.91 -5.90
C ILE A 236 -12.80 -18.90 -4.86
N VAL A 237 -13.11 -17.66 -5.28
CA VAL A 237 -13.52 -16.57 -4.38
C VAL A 237 -15.02 -16.59 -4.16
N ASP A 238 -15.40 -16.66 -2.89
CA ASP A 238 -16.78 -16.50 -2.39
C ASP A 238 -16.87 -15.17 -1.64
N SER A 239 -17.46 -14.18 -2.27
CA SER A 239 -17.59 -12.84 -1.70
C SER A 239 -18.79 -12.76 -0.79
N ILE A 240 -18.59 -12.26 0.44
CA ILE A 240 -19.62 -12.18 1.50
C ILE A 240 -19.77 -10.72 1.91
N ASN A 241 -21.00 -10.16 1.76
CA ASN A 241 -21.32 -8.85 2.30
C ASN A 241 -21.77 -9.00 3.76
N ALA A 242 -20.86 -8.79 4.69
CA ALA A 242 -21.12 -8.90 6.13
C ALA A 242 -20.06 -8.16 6.95
N ASP A 243 -20.34 -7.92 8.22
CA ASP A 243 -19.32 -7.54 9.20
C ASP A 243 -18.46 -8.77 9.50
N ALA A 244 -17.14 -8.64 9.31
CA ALA A 244 -16.18 -9.72 9.53
C ALA A 244 -16.17 -10.25 10.97
N LEU A 245 -16.59 -9.45 11.95
CA LEU A 245 -16.73 -9.87 13.34
C LEU A 245 -17.92 -10.81 13.57
N THR A 246 -18.83 -10.96 12.61
CA THR A 246 -19.97 -11.89 12.65
C THR A 246 -19.69 -13.21 11.94
N ILE A 247 -18.53 -13.35 11.31
CA ILE A 247 -18.13 -14.53 10.54
C ILE A 247 -17.40 -15.51 11.46
N ASP A 248 -17.83 -16.76 11.44
CA ASP A 248 -17.24 -17.85 12.22
C ASP A 248 -17.07 -19.14 11.39
N SER A 249 -16.67 -20.22 12.04
CA SER A 249 -16.51 -21.55 11.42
C SER A 249 -17.81 -22.14 10.88
N ASN A 250 -18.99 -21.70 11.31
CA ASN A 250 -20.27 -22.16 10.78
C ASN A 250 -20.53 -21.55 9.40
N ARG A 251 -20.23 -20.27 9.25
CA ARG A 251 -20.42 -19.55 7.99
C ARG A 251 -19.28 -19.77 7.00
N CYS A 252 -18.04 -19.86 7.50
CA CYS A 252 -16.84 -20.13 6.71
C CYS A 252 -16.13 -21.36 7.25
N PRO A 253 -16.60 -22.58 6.88
CA PRO A 253 -16.03 -23.81 7.38
C PRO A 253 -14.61 -24.05 6.84
N ASN A 254 -13.85 -24.83 7.59
CA ASN A 254 -12.51 -25.33 7.22
C ASN A 254 -11.43 -24.25 7.02
N VAL A 255 -11.65 -23.00 7.45
CA VAL A 255 -10.65 -21.95 7.32
C VAL A 255 -9.36 -22.30 8.04
N GLU A 256 -8.25 -22.29 7.29
CA GLU A 256 -6.89 -22.59 7.75
C GLU A 256 -5.96 -21.39 7.74
N TYR A 257 -6.18 -20.45 6.82
CA TYR A 257 -5.37 -19.26 6.62
C TYR A 257 -6.26 -18.02 6.67
N ILE A 258 -5.82 -16.98 7.38
CA ILE A 258 -6.62 -15.76 7.50
C ILE A 258 -5.76 -14.54 7.18
N LEU A 259 -6.30 -13.67 6.34
CA LEU A 259 -5.78 -12.34 6.08
C LEU A 259 -6.59 -11.31 6.86
N VAL A 260 -5.91 -10.49 7.67
CA VAL A 260 -6.50 -9.39 8.44
C VAL A 260 -5.81 -8.09 8.04
N ASP A 261 -6.43 -7.36 7.13
CA ASP A 261 -5.96 -6.07 6.61
C ASP A 261 -7.00 -4.97 6.89
N PRO A 262 -7.18 -4.59 8.17
CA PRO A 262 -8.26 -3.73 8.61
C PRO A 262 -8.05 -2.26 8.22
N SER A 263 -9.10 -1.47 8.33
CA SER A 263 -8.96 -0.01 8.23
C SER A 263 -7.94 0.53 9.21
N CYS A 264 -7.06 1.42 8.72
CA CYS A 264 -5.97 2.01 9.48
C CYS A 264 -5.81 3.51 9.16
N SER A 265 -4.87 4.19 9.82
CA SER A 265 -4.58 5.61 9.57
C SER A 265 -4.12 5.88 8.14
N GLY A 266 -3.44 4.92 7.52
CA GLY A 266 -2.85 5.07 6.19
C GLY A 266 -1.61 5.97 6.17
N SER A 267 -0.95 6.17 7.30
CA SER A 267 0.23 7.05 7.43
C SER A 267 1.45 6.59 6.61
N GLY A 268 1.47 5.31 6.17
CA GLY A 268 2.52 4.77 5.31
C GLY A 268 2.32 5.04 3.81
N MET A 269 1.17 5.55 3.40
CA MET A 269 0.84 5.76 1.99
C MET A 269 1.38 7.09 1.48
N GLN A 270 2.42 7.08 0.65
CA GLN A 270 3.05 8.30 0.11
C GLN A 270 2.12 9.22 -0.68
N ASN A 271 1.07 8.69 -1.27
CA ASN A 271 0.17 9.44 -2.15
C ASN A 271 -1.19 9.76 -1.50
N ARG A 272 -1.34 9.51 -0.20
CA ARG A 272 -2.55 9.88 0.51
C ARG A 272 -2.56 11.40 0.74
N MET A 273 -3.56 12.08 0.20
CA MET A 273 -3.82 13.46 0.58
C MET A 273 -4.41 13.47 1.99
N SER A 274 -3.64 13.90 2.99
CA SER A 274 -4.19 14.28 4.27
C SER A 274 -4.66 15.73 4.16
N LEU A 275 -5.96 15.94 4.29
CA LEU A 275 -6.54 17.29 4.39
C LEU A 275 -6.46 17.80 5.83
N ASP A 276 -6.07 16.93 6.76
CA ASP A 276 -6.02 17.22 8.19
C ASP A 276 -4.58 17.61 8.57
N PRO A 277 -4.37 18.81 9.16
CA PRO A 277 -3.05 19.25 9.61
C PRO A 277 -2.51 18.43 10.78
N ASP A 278 -3.39 17.79 11.56
CA ASP A 278 -3.03 16.89 12.66
C ASP A 278 -2.96 15.44 12.15
N GLU A 279 -1.82 15.06 11.56
CA GLU A 279 -1.58 13.70 11.07
C GLU A 279 -1.77 12.62 12.17
N LYS A 280 -1.60 12.97 13.42
CA LYS A 280 -1.69 12.06 14.56
C LYS A 280 -2.77 12.48 15.55
N ASP A 281 -4.07 12.23 15.24
CA ASP A 281 -5.15 12.32 16.21
C ASP A 281 -5.13 11.08 17.13
N PRO A 282 -4.73 11.24 18.42
CA PRO A 282 -4.62 10.11 19.36
C PRO A 282 -5.96 9.41 19.59
N ALA A 283 -7.07 10.14 19.58
CA ALA A 283 -8.40 9.56 19.79
C ALA A 283 -8.81 8.68 18.60
N ARG A 284 -8.53 9.12 17.39
CA ARG A 284 -8.75 8.34 16.18
C ARG A 284 -7.86 7.08 16.17
N LEU A 285 -6.56 7.21 16.47
CA LEU A 285 -5.64 6.08 16.53
C LEU A 285 -6.09 5.04 17.56
N LYS A 286 -6.52 5.47 18.74
CA LYS A 286 -7.05 4.58 19.78
C LYS A 286 -8.29 3.81 19.32
N ARG A 287 -9.20 4.47 18.58
CA ARG A 287 -10.39 3.80 18.00
C ARG A 287 -9.99 2.76 16.95
N LEU A 288 -9.06 3.11 16.05
CA LEU A 288 -8.56 2.20 15.01
C LEU A 288 -7.86 0.98 15.63
N ALA A 289 -6.93 1.20 16.57
CA ALA A 289 -6.24 0.13 17.29
C ALA A 289 -7.23 -0.79 18.03
N GLY A 290 -8.26 -0.23 18.67
CA GLY A 290 -9.31 -1.01 19.32
C GLY A 290 -10.09 -1.91 18.37
N LEU A 291 -10.42 -1.43 17.16
CA LEU A 291 -11.05 -2.24 16.11
C LEU A 291 -10.09 -3.33 15.60
N GLN A 292 -8.85 -2.98 15.34
CA GLN A 292 -7.82 -3.89 14.85
C GLN A 292 -7.55 -5.04 15.83
N ILE A 293 -7.48 -4.75 17.14
CA ILE A 293 -7.37 -5.77 18.19
C ILE A 293 -8.58 -6.72 18.17
N LYS A 294 -9.80 -6.18 18.03
CA LYS A 294 -11.02 -7.00 17.95
C LYS A 294 -10.98 -7.93 16.74
N MET A 295 -10.65 -7.41 15.56
CA MET A 295 -10.61 -8.18 14.32
C MET A 295 -9.53 -9.26 14.36
N LEU A 296 -8.31 -8.93 14.78
CA LEU A 296 -7.24 -9.91 14.87
C LEU A 296 -7.53 -10.96 15.96
N SER A 297 -8.04 -10.56 17.13
CA SER A 297 -8.44 -11.52 18.17
C SER A 297 -9.58 -12.43 17.72
N HIS A 298 -10.54 -11.92 16.94
CA HIS A 298 -11.60 -12.71 16.34
C HIS A 298 -11.03 -13.77 15.38
N ALA A 299 -10.13 -13.37 14.48
CA ALA A 299 -9.44 -14.30 13.57
C ALA A 299 -8.71 -15.43 14.32
N LEU A 300 -8.12 -15.14 15.47
CA LEU A 300 -7.35 -16.10 16.26
C LEU A 300 -8.21 -17.03 17.12
N LYS A 301 -9.50 -16.68 17.37
CA LYS A 301 -10.38 -17.44 18.28
C LYS A 301 -11.51 -18.19 17.58
N SER A 302 -12.08 -17.61 16.51
CA SER A 302 -13.35 -18.07 15.96
C SER A 302 -13.21 -19.21 14.94
N PHE A 303 -11.97 -19.63 14.60
CA PHE A 303 -11.71 -20.66 13.61
C PHE A 303 -10.82 -21.76 14.19
N SER A 304 -11.37 -22.93 14.41
CA SER A 304 -10.68 -24.05 15.06
C SER A 304 -9.48 -24.58 14.26
N ASN A 305 -9.59 -24.58 12.92
CA ASN A 305 -8.61 -25.16 12.01
C ASN A 305 -7.51 -24.18 11.59
N VAL A 306 -7.54 -22.94 12.10
CA VAL A 306 -6.60 -21.91 11.67
C VAL A 306 -5.16 -22.32 12.01
N LYS A 307 -4.30 -22.24 11.00
CA LYS A 307 -2.86 -22.53 11.04
C LYS A 307 -2.05 -21.25 11.06
N ARG A 308 -2.39 -20.29 10.18
CA ARG A 308 -1.64 -19.05 10.01
C ARG A 308 -2.59 -17.87 9.79
N VAL A 309 -2.23 -16.76 10.41
CA VAL A 309 -2.89 -15.46 10.21
C VAL A 309 -1.82 -14.44 9.83
N VAL A 310 -2.06 -13.66 8.78
CA VAL A 310 -1.25 -12.49 8.45
C VAL A 310 -2.07 -11.25 8.76
N TYR A 311 -1.49 -10.42 9.61
CA TYR A 311 -1.99 -9.09 9.92
C TYR A 311 -1.18 -8.04 9.16
N SER A 312 -1.83 -7.09 8.51
CA SER A 312 -1.18 -5.98 7.81
C SER A 312 -1.91 -4.67 8.01
N THR A 313 -1.17 -3.57 7.97
CA THR A 313 -1.70 -2.21 7.91
C THR A 313 -0.86 -1.35 6.96
N CYS A 314 -1.47 -0.32 6.38
CA CYS A 314 -0.73 0.74 5.72
C CYS A 314 -0.41 1.89 6.70
N SER A 315 -0.09 1.58 7.95
CA SER A 315 0.28 2.50 9.01
C SER A 315 1.74 2.33 9.41
N LEU A 316 2.39 3.43 9.77
CA LEU A 316 3.73 3.45 10.40
C LEU A 316 3.65 3.68 11.93
N TYR A 317 2.44 3.76 12.49
CA TYR A 317 2.24 4.00 13.92
C TYR A 317 2.24 2.69 14.71
N GLU A 318 3.03 2.64 15.77
CA GLU A 318 3.14 1.46 16.63
C GLU A 318 1.84 1.10 17.34
N GLU A 319 0.96 2.10 17.56
CA GLU A 319 -0.36 1.91 18.16
C GLU A 319 -1.26 1.00 17.34
N GLU A 320 -1.11 1.03 16.00
CA GLU A 320 -1.85 0.20 15.06
C GLU A 320 -1.11 -1.09 14.68
N ASN A 321 0.15 -1.21 15.06
CA ASN A 321 1.07 -2.25 14.63
C ASN A 321 1.54 -3.11 15.82
N GLU A 322 2.69 -2.82 16.40
CA GLU A 322 3.29 -3.65 17.46
C GLU A 322 2.40 -3.77 18.70
N GLN A 323 1.71 -2.69 19.10
CA GLN A 323 0.81 -2.74 20.27
C GLN A 323 -0.40 -3.66 20.03
N VAL A 324 -0.95 -3.66 18.79
CA VAL A 324 -2.03 -4.59 18.40
C VAL A 324 -1.53 -6.03 18.48
N ILE A 325 -0.35 -6.32 17.91
CA ILE A 325 0.23 -7.66 17.94
C ILE A 325 0.51 -8.12 19.35
N GLN A 326 1.12 -7.26 20.19
CA GLN A 326 1.40 -7.56 21.60
C GLN A 326 0.12 -7.94 22.32
N ARG A 327 -0.91 -7.09 22.23
CA ARG A 327 -2.18 -7.33 22.92
C ARG A 327 -2.88 -8.61 22.44
N CYS A 328 -2.85 -8.87 21.16
CA CYS A 328 -3.46 -10.08 20.61
C CYS A 328 -2.73 -11.36 21.00
N LEU A 329 -1.40 -11.35 21.10
CA LEU A 329 -0.63 -12.51 21.56
C LEU A 329 -0.81 -12.78 23.05
N GLU A 330 -0.94 -11.74 23.89
CA GLU A 330 -1.29 -11.87 25.31
C GLU A 330 -2.66 -12.56 25.50
N LEU A 331 -3.63 -12.22 24.65
CA LEU A 331 -4.98 -12.78 24.68
C LEU A 331 -5.10 -14.15 24.01
N ASN A 332 -4.10 -14.55 23.22
CA ASN A 332 -4.11 -15.77 22.40
C ASN A 332 -2.74 -16.49 22.47
N PRO A 333 -2.34 -17.02 23.65
CA PRO A 333 -1.01 -17.60 23.86
C PRO A 333 -0.75 -18.88 23.02
N GLN A 334 -1.80 -19.47 22.44
CA GLN A 334 -1.69 -20.60 21.52
C GLN A 334 -1.09 -20.22 20.15
N PHE A 335 -0.90 -18.93 19.87
CA PHE A 335 -0.21 -18.45 18.70
C PHE A 335 1.20 -17.96 19.02
N LYS A 336 2.07 -17.99 18.03
CA LYS A 336 3.42 -17.43 18.06
C LYS A 336 3.62 -16.51 16.85
N LEU A 337 4.49 -15.53 16.99
CA LEU A 337 4.92 -14.69 15.90
C LEU A 337 6.07 -15.34 15.15
N LEU A 338 5.94 -15.46 13.83
CA LEU A 338 7.04 -15.92 12.97
C LEU A 338 7.91 -14.74 12.54
N SER A 339 9.18 -15.04 12.28
CA SER A 339 10.09 -14.01 11.75
C SER A 339 9.82 -13.77 10.27
N GLY A 340 9.26 -12.60 9.94
CA GLY A 340 9.06 -12.17 8.57
C GLY A 340 10.38 -12.08 7.79
N LYS A 341 11.47 -11.62 8.43
CA LYS A 341 12.80 -11.59 7.82
C LYS A 341 13.26 -12.98 7.38
N LYS A 342 13.05 -14.01 8.21
CA LYS A 342 13.38 -15.40 7.84
C LYS A 342 12.48 -15.90 6.70
N ALA A 343 11.21 -15.53 6.68
CA ALA A 343 10.30 -15.87 5.59
C ALA A 343 10.76 -15.27 4.25
N LEU A 344 11.42 -14.11 4.26
CA LEU A 344 12.07 -13.49 3.10
C LEU A 344 13.57 -13.90 2.98
N ARG A 345 13.92 -15.10 3.39
CA ARG A 345 15.28 -15.69 3.25
C ARG A 345 16.39 -14.80 3.84
N ASN A 346 16.09 -14.04 4.88
CA ASN A 346 16.94 -13.01 5.52
C ASN A 346 17.39 -11.87 4.60
N LYS A 347 16.81 -11.73 3.41
CA LYS A 347 17.07 -10.64 2.46
C LYS A 347 16.07 -9.49 2.64
N TRP A 348 15.92 -8.98 3.86
CA TRP A 348 15.07 -7.84 4.20
C TRP A 348 15.69 -7.03 5.35
N ASN A 349 15.64 -5.70 5.28
CA ASN A 349 16.31 -4.83 6.25
C ASN A 349 15.37 -4.31 7.34
N ASN A 350 14.18 -3.84 6.95
CA ASN A 350 13.30 -3.10 7.84
C ASN A 350 12.39 -4.04 8.65
N VAL A 351 12.68 -4.11 9.94
CA VAL A 351 11.86 -4.82 10.94
C VAL A 351 11.14 -3.82 11.84
N GLY A 352 10.25 -4.31 12.67
CA GLY A 352 9.48 -3.50 13.60
C GLY A 352 10.31 -2.80 14.68
N ASN A 353 9.63 -2.00 15.48
CA ASN A 353 10.23 -1.15 16.50
C ASN A 353 10.94 -1.98 17.58
N SER A 354 12.21 -1.63 17.86
CA SER A 354 13.07 -2.29 18.85
C SER A 354 12.57 -2.17 20.29
N ASN A 355 11.71 -1.19 20.61
CA ASN A 355 11.07 -1.06 21.93
C ASN A 355 10.20 -2.28 22.25
N TYR A 356 9.72 -2.99 21.25
CA TYR A 356 8.92 -4.22 21.37
C TYR A 356 9.79 -5.45 21.12
N LYS A 357 10.73 -5.74 22.03
CA LYS A 357 11.85 -6.70 21.88
C LYS A 357 11.54 -8.00 21.12
N ASN A 358 10.48 -8.71 21.50
CA ASN A 358 10.14 -10.01 20.90
C ASN A 358 9.14 -9.91 19.75
N ILE A 359 8.55 -8.75 19.53
CA ILE A 359 7.57 -8.48 18.48
C ILE A 359 8.26 -7.78 17.31
N GLY A 360 8.86 -6.63 17.53
CA GLY A 360 9.43 -5.82 16.46
C GLY A 360 10.39 -6.57 15.55
N LYS A 361 11.35 -7.31 16.12
CA LYS A 361 12.32 -8.08 15.31
C LYS A 361 11.71 -9.16 14.40
N ASN A 362 10.46 -9.57 14.65
CA ASN A 362 9.77 -10.59 13.87
C ASN A 362 8.77 -10.00 12.87
N CYS A 363 8.34 -8.75 13.07
CA CYS A 363 7.49 -8.03 12.13
C CYS A 363 8.32 -7.41 11.01
N LEU A 364 7.66 -7.13 9.88
CA LEU A 364 8.27 -6.43 8.75
C LEU A 364 7.63 -5.05 8.59
N TYR A 365 8.44 -4.10 8.17
CA TYR A 365 8.00 -2.85 7.56
C TYR A 365 8.52 -2.73 6.15
N THR A 366 7.70 -2.19 5.27
CA THR A 366 8.19 -1.50 4.07
C THR A 366 8.22 0.00 4.39
N LYS A 367 9.30 0.68 4.02
CA LYS A 367 9.48 2.11 4.26
C LYS A 367 9.70 2.82 2.94
N PRO A 368 8.89 3.86 2.64
CA PRO A 368 8.94 4.52 1.34
C PRO A 368 10.32 4.95 0.89
N ASP A 369 11.09 5.56 1.78
CA ASP A 369 12.41 6.12 1.46
C ASP A 369 13.53 5.07 1.42
N GLN A 370 13.29 3.87 1.95
CA GLN A 370 14.30 2.82 2.09
C GLN A 370 14.02 1.62 1.16
N ASP A 371 12.75 1.24 1.00
CA ASP A 371 12.36 0.03 0.25
C ASP A 371 11.74 0.35 -1.11
N HIS A 372 11.65 1.63 -1.48
CA HIS A 372 10.97 2.10 -2.70
C HIS A 372 9.51 1.62 -2.84
N ALA A 373 8.86 1.32 -1.74
CA ALA A 373 7.48 0.81 -1.65
C ALA A 373 6.65 1.66 -0.69
N ASP A 374 5.31 1.56 -0.73
CA ASP A 374 4.46 2.20 0.30
C ASP A 374 4.74 1.60 1.66
N GLY A 375 4.52 2.39 2.72
CA GLY A 375 4.71 1.95 4.10
C GLY A 375 3.65 0.94 4.52
N ILE A 376 4.05 -0.32 4.66
CA ILE A 376 3.19 -1.42 5.10
C ILE A 376 3.85 -2.11 6.30
N PHE A 377 3.06 -2.38 7.32
CA PHE A 377 3.43 -3.27 8.42
C PHE A 377 2.88 -4.68 8.17
N ILE A 378 3.67 -5.72 8.46
CA ILE A 378 3.25 -7.11 8.30
C ILE A 378 3.70 -7.95 9.49
N ALA A 379 2.76 -8.71 10.08
CA ALA A 379 3.00 -9.66 11.13
C ALA A 379 2.41 -11.03 10.78
N ILE A 380 3.18 -12.09 10.94
CA ILE A 380 2.80 -13.47 10.63
C ILE A 380 2.59 -14.21 11.94
N LEU A 381 1.35 -14.59 12.25
CA LEU A 381 1.00 -15.37 13.43
C LEU A 381 0.72 -16.83 13.03
N GLU A 382 1.31 -17.75 13.74
CA GLU A 382 1.14 -19.20 13.49
C GLU A 382 0.69 -19.90 14.76
N LYS A 383 -0.29 -20.80 14.63
CA LYS A 383 -0.76 -21.62 15.74
C LYS A 383 0.37 -22.55 16.20
N ARG A 384 0.64 -22.60 17.50
CA ARG A 384 1.61 -23.54 18.08
C ARG A 384 1.09 -24.95 17.86
N GLN A 385 1.93 -25.84 17.36
CA GLN A 385 1.60 -27.27 17.38
C GLN A 385 1.50 -27.70 18.85
N SER A 386 0.41 -28.36 19.21
CA SER A 386 0.35 -29.08 20.48
C SER A 386 1.53 -30.08 20.46
N LYS A 387 2.40 -30.02 21.48
CA LYS A 387 3.35 -31.13 21.69
C LYS A 387 2.49 -32.37 21.83
N GLY A 388 2.57 -33.26 20.86
CA GLY A 388 2.04 -34.62 21.04
C GLY A 388 2.67 -35.16 22.32
N ASN A 389 1.86 -35.63 23.26
CA ASN A 389 2.35 -36.50 24.29
C ASN A 389 2.79 -37.75 23.55
N ASP A 390 4.10 -37.87 23.27
CA ASP A 390 4.71 -39.16 23.04
C ASP A 390 4.68 -39.85 24.38
N GLU A 391 3.60 -40.62 24.64
CA GLU A 391 3.57 -41.71 25.61
C GLU A 391 4.01 -42.98 24.93
#